data_156a39101c2c7254e12666ddb985a124
#
_entry.id   156a39101c2c7254e12666ddb985a124
#
_cell.length_a   1.000
_cell.length_b   1.000
_cell.length_c   1.000
_cell.angle_alpha   90.00
_cell.angle_beta   90.00
_cell.angle_gamma   90.00
#
_symmetry.space_group_name_H-M   'P 1'
#
loop_
_entity.id
_entity.type
_entity.pdbx_description
1 polymer ?
#
loop_
_entity_poly.entity_id
_entity_poly.type
_entity_poly.pdbx_seq_one_letter_code
_entity_poly.pdbx_strand_id
1 'polypeptide(L)'
;MKDVTLYCPLNASIKAVYVGLREGSELLPVSPYTYEKPIVFYGSSIVHGGGLRPSSPYTSIVSRRLDSEYINLGFGGNAKAERAIMEYMAGLDMSVFVYDYDHNAPTLEHLRDTHYEGYRIIRAKNPDLPIVMASRPDYWTRNYTLEYYTVADNEKRRLLIEENYRRALAEGDKNVYFVDGSKIYPEELRNECSSDGCHPTDLGYYFMANAFEAVIRPLLEC
;
A
#
# COMPACT_ATOMS: atom_id res chain seq x y z
N MET A 1 9.35 6.04 -30.94
CA MET A 1 8.15 6.35 -30.15
C MET A 1 8.50 6.06 -28.69
N LYS A 2 8.01 6.84 -27.73
CA LYS A 2 8.26 6.64 -26.29
C LYS A 2 6.97 6.86 -25.54
N ASP A 3 6.64 5.93 -24.65
CA ASP A 3 5.61 6.16 -23.64
C ASP A 3 6.17 7.07 -22.54
N VAL A 4 5.38 8.03 -22.11
CA VAL A 4 5.76 9.01 -21.09
C VAL A 4 4.71 9.03 -20.00
N THR A 5 5.13 8.74 -18.77
CA THR A 5 4.28 8.84 -17.59
C THR A 5 4.59 10.12 -16.82
N LEU A 6 3.59 10.96 -16.60
CA LEU A 6 3.70 12.15 -15.77
C LEU A 6 3.13 11.86 -14.38
N TYR A 7 4.00 11.85 -13.38
CA TYR A 7 3.60 11.76 -11.98
C TYR A 7 3.25 13.14 -11.44
N CYS A 8 1.99 13.32 -11.09
CA CYS A 8 1.51 14.57 -10.52
C CYS A 8 1.86 14.70 -9.03
N PRO A 9 2.04 15.94 -8.50
CA PRO A 9 2.27 16.16 -7.08
C PRO A 9 1.17 15.54 -6.21
N LEU A 10 1.55 14.82 -5.14
CA LEU A 10 0.61 14.12 -4.26
C LEU A 10 -0.13 15.06 -3.29
N ASN A 11 0.48 16.20 -2.94
CA ASN A 11 -0.02 17.13 -1.91
C ASN A 11 -0.43 18.50 -2.48
N ALA A 12 -0.73 18.57 -3.78
CA ALA A 12 -1.11 19.82 -4.43
C ALA A 12 -2.26 19.62 -5.42
N SER A 13 -3.18 20.56 -5.45
CA SER A 13 -4.22 20.60 -6.47
C SER A 13 -3.64 21.03 -7.82
N ILE A 14 -3.83 20.22 -8.85
CA ILE A 14 -3.41 20.52 -10.20
C ILE A 14 -4.58 21.14 -10.94
N LYS A 15 -4.41 22.38 -11.41
CA LYS A 15 -5.44 23.08 -12.19
C LYS A 15 -5.28 22.86 -13.71
N ALA A 16 -4.06 22.69 -14.19
CA ALA A 16 -3.75 22.48 -15.59
C ALA A 16 -2.38 21.82 -15.74
N VAL A 17 -2.23 21.05 -16.81
CA VAL A 17 -0.96 20.48 -17.26
C VAL A 17 -0.74 20.92 -18.70
N TYR A 18 0.40 21.53 -18.99
CA TYR A 18 0.78 21.93 -20.33
C TYR A 18 1.98 21.10 -20.78
N VAL A 19 1.87 20.50 -21.95
CA VAL A 19 2.93 19.69 -22.54
C VAL A 19 3.47 20.41 -23.78
N GLY A 20 4.72 20.86 -23.71
CA GLY A 20 5.42 21.45 -24.87
C GLY A 20 6.03 20.35 -25.74
N LEU A 21 5.67 20.33 -27.00
CA LEU A 21 6.20 19.38 -27.97
C LEU A 21 7.02 20.11 -29.05
N ARG A 22 7.98 19.39 -29.63
CA ARG A 22 8.70 19.88 -30.81
C ARG A 22 7.71 20.00 -31.96
N GLU A 23 7.87 21.02 -32.80
CA GLU A 23 7.11 21.15 -34.03
C GLU A 23 7.18 19.88 -34.88
N GLY A 24 6.01 19.43 -35.38
CA GLY A 24 5.90 18.18 -36.13
C GLY A 24 5.86 16.91 -35.28
N SER A 25 5.85 17.02 -33.93
CA SER A 25 5.64 15.86 -33.06
C SER A 25 4.18 15.42 -33.08
N GLU A 26 3.97 14.13 -33.02
CA GLU A 26 2.65 13.49 -32.95
C GLU A 26 2.42 12.91 -31.57
N LEU A 27 1.22 13.09 -31.02
CA LEU A 27 0.76 12.44 -29.80
C LEU A 27 -0.10 11.22 -30.19
N LEU A 28 0.29 10.08 -29.71
CA LEU A 28 -0.42 8.83 -29.89
C LEU A 28 -0.99 8.36 -28.54
N PRO A 29 -2.04 7.54 -28.55
CA PRO A 29 -2.47 6.84 -27.33
C PRO A 29 -1.32 6.06 -26.72
N VAL A 30 -1.24 6.06 -25.38
CA VAL A 30 -0.27 5.26 -24.65
C VAL A 30 -0.59 3.76 -24.82
N SER A 31 0.44 2.93 -24.78
CA SER A 31 0.26 1.47 -24.71
C SER A 31 -0.50 1.11 -23.42
N PRO A 32 -1.50 0.22 -23.49
CA PRO A 32 -2.18 -0.25 -22.27
C PRO A 32 -1.18 -0.95 -21.36
N TYR A 33 -1.47 -0.99 -20.08
CA TYR A 33 -0.72 -1.81 -19.13
C TYR A 33 -0.86 -3.30 -19.48
N THR A 34 0.16 -4.09 -19.19
CA THR A 34 0.07 -5.55 -19.27
C THR A 34 -1.05 -6.10 -18.39
N TYR A 35 -1.20 -5.51 -17.18
CA TYR A 35 -2.30 -5.81 -16.27
C TYR A 35 -3.19 -4.59 -16.11
N GLU A 36 -4.25 -4.53 -16.92
CA GLU A 36 -5.18 -3.39 -16.96
C GLU A 36 -6.10 -3.32 -15.75
N LYS A 37 -6.42 -4.46 -15.14
CA LYS A 37 -7.22 -4.50 -13.92
C LYS A 37 -6.38 -4.03 -12.74
N PRO A 38 -6.75 -2.94 -12.04
CA PRO A 38 -5.87 -2.27 -11.11
C PRO A 38 -5.58 -3.07 -9.84
N ILE A 39 -4.36 -2.93 -9.31
CA ILE A 39 -4.04 -3.23 -7.93
C ILE A 39 -4.57 -2.08 -7.07
N VAL A 40 -5.40 -2.36 -6.06
CA VAL A 40 -5.88 -1.34 -5.12
C VAL A 40 -5.05 -1.38 -3.86
N PHE A 41 -4.40 -0.27 -3.54
CA PHE A 41 -3.63 -0.08 -2.31
C PHE A 41 -4.43 0.82 -1.35
N TYR A 42 -4.75 0.31 -0.18
CA TYR A 42 -5.39 1.08 0.88
C TYR A 42 -4.49 1.19 2.10
N GLY A 43 -4.31 2.41 2.60
CA GLY A 43 -3.53 2.63 3.80
C GLY A 43 -3.24 4.08 4.16
N SER A 44 -2.16 4.27 4.91
CA SER A 44 -1.77 5.53 5.53
C SER A 44 -1.09 6.53 4.57
N SER A 45 -0.44 7.55 5.15
CA SER A 45 0.49 8.46 4.43
C SER A 45 1.62 7.71 3.72
N ILE A 46 1.99 6.53 4.19
CA ILE A 46 3.03 5.69 3.57
C ILE A 46 2.52 5.14 2.24
N VAL A 47 1.30 4.62 2.19
CA VAL A 47 0.65 4.21 0.94
C VAL A 47 0.45 5.40 0.02
N HIS A 48 -0.02 6.54 0.56
CA HIS A 48 -0.17 7.79 -0.20
C HIS A 48 1.15 8.25 -0.83
N GLY A 49 2.27 8.06 -0.12
CA GLY A 49 3.59 8.46 -0.58
C GLY A 49 3.98 9.87 -0.16
N GLY A 50 3.44 10.34 0.97
CA GLY A 50 3.67 11.68 1.47
C GLY A 50 5.15 12.03 1.67
N GLY A 51 5.52 13.25 1.29
CA GLY A 51 6.84 13.84 1.54
C GLY A 51 7.92 13.55 0.50
N LEU A 52 7.69 12.66 -0.47
CA LEU A 52 8.66 12.31 -1.50
C LEU A 52 8.16 12.61 -2.91
N ARG A 53 8.99 12.29 -3.91
CA ARG A 53 8.62 12.37 -5.32
C ARG A 53 7.43 11.43 -5.58
N PRO A 54 6.44 11.83 -6.38
CA PRO A 54 5.26 11.00 -6.66
C PRO A 54 5.57 9.64 -7.29
N SER A 55 6.74 9.47 -7.87
CA SER A 55 7.22 8.19 -8.44
C SER A 55 7.93 7.29 -7.43
N SER A 56 8.21 7.76 -6.20
CA SER A 56 8.97 7.04 -5.17
C SER A 56 8.16 6.11 -4.28
N PRO A 57 6.86 6.33 -3.99
CA PRO A 57 6.10 5.40 -3.17
C PRO A 57 6.17 3.97 -3.69
N TYR A 58 6.18 2.99 -2.78
CA TYR A 58 6.25 1.59 -3.16
C TYR A 58 5.12 1.18 -4.10
N THR A 59 3.95 1.77 -3.97
CA THR A 59 2.80 1.57 -4.86
C THR A 59 3.13 1.92 -6.31
N SER A 60 3.76 3.09 -6.54
CA SER A 60 4.20 3.53 -7.87
C SER A 60 5.36 2.68 -8.42
N ILE A 61 6.27 2.22 -7.54
CA ILE A 61 7.37 1.34 -7.94
C ILE A 61 6.84 -0.03 -8.37
N VAL A 62 5.95 -0.62 -7.59
CA VAL A 62 5.31 -1.92 -7.90
C VAL A 62 4.55 -1.84 -9.21
N SER A 63 3.69 -0.82 -9.40
CA SER A 63 2.97 -0.60 -10.65
C SER A 63 3.92 -0.58 -11.87
N ARG A 64 4.99 0.24 -11.83
CA ARG A 64 5.95 0.32 -12.96
C ARG A 64 6.68 -0.97 -13.24
N ARG A 65 7.06 -1.73 -12.20
CA ARG A 65 7.81 -2.98 -12.36
C ARG A 65 6.95 -4.14 -12.86
N LEU A 66 5.67 -4.11 -12.51
CA LEU A 66 4.70 -5.12 -12.96
C LEU A 66 4.01 -4.73 -14.26
N ASP A 67 4.19 -3.51 -14.73
CA ASP A 67 3.41 -2.94 -15.83
C ASP A 67 1.90 -3.13 -15.59
N SER A 68 1.46 -2.72 -14.38
CA SER A 68 0.09 -2.88 -13.88
C SER A 68 -0.53 -1.55 -13.56
N GLU A 69 -1.78 -1.38 -13.93
CA GLU A 69 -2.58 -0.27 -13.41
C GLU A 69 -2.74 -0.38 -11.90
N TYR A 70 -2.90 0.75 -11.22
CA TYR A 70 -3.13 0.78 -9.77
C TYR A 70 -3.99 1.95 -9.32
N ILE A 71 -4.70 1.73 -8.21
CA ILE A 71 -5.44 2.76 -7.49
C ILE A 71 -4.80 2.95 -6.12
N ASN A 72 -4.29 4.15 -5.86
CA ASN A 72 -3.72 4.51 -4.57
C ASN A 72 -4.78 5.18 -3.69
N LEU A 73 -5.25 4.47 -2.68
CA LEU A 73 -6.17 4.95 -1.65
C LEU A 73 -5.44 5.11 -0.30
N GLY A 74 -4.31 5.81 -0.34
CA GLY A 74 -3.59 6.24 0.84
C GLY A 74 -4.21 7.51 1.43
N PHE A 75 -4.66 7.43 2.69
CA PHE A 75 -5.29 8.54 3.41
C PHE A 75 -4.41 8.96 4.58
N GLY A 76 -3.52 9.94 4.35
CA GLY A 76 -2.57 10.40 5.36
C GLY A 76 -3.23 10.76 6.69
N GLY A 77 -2.90 10.05 7.77
CA GLY A 77 -3.49 10.23 9.10
C GLY A 77 -4.93 9.71 9.26
N ASN A 78 -5.60 9.27 8.19
CA ASN A 78 -7.05 9.03 8.18
C ASN A 78 -7.48 7.64 7.68
N ALA A 79 -6.56 6.76 7.34
CA ALA A 79 -6.91 5.37 7.02
C ALA A 79 -7.25 4.61 8.31
N LYS A 80 -8.52 4.46 8.63
CA LYS A 80 -9.02 3.86 9.89
C LYS A 80 -9.93 2.66 9.66
N ALA A 81 -10.02 2.19 8.42
CA ALA A 81 -10.88 1.09 7.98
C ALA A 81 -12.35 1.27 8.40
N GLU A 82 -12.85 2.50 8.33
CA GLU A 82 -14.27 2.77 8.56
C GLU A 82 -15.14 1.97 7.59
N ARG A 83 -16.22 1.43 8.10
CA ARG A 83 -17.10 0.54 7.34
C ARG A 83 -17.50 1.08 5.97
N ALA A 84 -17.85 2.38 5.89
CA ALA A 84 -18.28 3.00 4.64
C ALA A 84 -17.19 2.99 3.55
N ILE A 85 -15.91 3.23 3.93
CA ILE A 85 -14.79 3.19 2.97
C ILE A 85 -14.47 1.76 2.57
N MET A 86 -14.59 0.79 3.49
CA MET A 86 -14.39 -0.63 3.18
C MET A 86 -15.47 -1.14 2.21
N GLU A 87 -16.73 -0.76 2.42
CA GLU A 87 -17.85 -1.09 1.52
C GLU A 87 -17.69 -0.44 0.14
N TYR A 88 -17.21 0.80 0.08
CA TYR A 88 -16.85 1.46 -1.19
C TYR A 88 -15.77 0.69 -1.93
N MET A 89 -14.65 0.39 -1.25
CA MET A 89 -13.53 -0.35 -1.86
C MET A 89 -13.93 -1.75 -2.30
N ALA A 90 -14.80 -2.43 -1.54
CA ALA A 90 -15.32 -3.73 -1.94
C ALA A 90 -16.07 -3.70 -3.29
N GLY A 91 -16.54 -2.52 -3.70
CA GLY A 91 -17.24 -2.30 -4.98
C GLY A 91 -16.33 -2.01 -6.16
N LEU A 92 -15.04 -1.81 -5.95
CA LEU A 92 -14.10 -1.53 -7.04
C LEU A 92 -13.78 -2.80 -7.82
N ASP A 93 -13.57 -2.67 -9.12
CA ASP A 93 -12.96 -3.72 -9.91
C ASP A 93 -11.45 -3.69 -9.69
N MET A 94 -10.88 -4.80 -9.18
CA MET A 94 -9.48 -4.86 -8.77
C MET A 94 -8.91 -6.26 -8.93
N SER A 95 -7.63 -6.35 -9.30
CA SER A 95 -6.89 -7.61 -9.44
C SER A 95 -6.35 -8.12 -8.11
N VAL A 96 -5.89 -7.21 -7.24
CA VAL A 96 -5.36 -7.47 -5.91
C VAL A 96 -5.78 -6.34 -4.99
N PHE A 97 -6.14 -6.65 -3.75
CA PHE A 97 -6.36 -5.66 -2.69
C PHE A 97 -5.21 -5.71 -1.68
N VAL A 98 -4.49 -4.60 -1.52
CA VAL A 98 -3.41 -4.43 -0.54
C VAL A 98 -3.92 -3.63 0.65
N TYR A 99 -3.85 -4.23 1.85
CA TYR A 99 -4.42 -3.72 3.08
C TYR A 99 -3.32 -3.36 4.09
N ASP A 100 -2.86 -2.09 4.05
CA ASP A 100 -1.68 -1.55 4.75
C ASP A 100 -2.02 -0.26 5.51
N TYR A 101 -2.88 -0.34 6.55
CA TYR A 101 -3.38 0.86 7.23
C TYR A 101 -3.03 0.96 8.73
N ASP A 102 -2.32 0.01 9.31
CA ASP A 102 -2.08 -0.07 10.76
C ASP A 102 -1.44 1.20 11.37
N HIS A 103 -0.65 1.94 10.58
CA HIS A 103 -0.06 3.22 10.98
C HIS A 103 -1.11 4.28 11.38
N ASN A 104 -2.33 4.22 10.87
CA ASN A 104 -3.38 5.18 11.17
C ASN A 104 -4.45 4.66 12.12
N ALA A 105 -4.42 3.39 12.48
CA ALA A 105 -5.28 2.87 13.54
C ALA A 105 -4.90 3.56 14.87
N PRO A 106 -5.79 4.33 15.50
CA PRO A 106 -5.41 5.20 16.63
C PRO A 106 -4.97 4.41 17.86
N THR A 107 -5.49 3.20 18.05
CA THR A 107 -5.14 2.31 19.16
C THR A 107 -5.03 0.87 18.68
N LEU A 108 -4.40 0.00 19.48
CA LEU A 108 -4.38 -1.44 19.23
C LEU A 108 -5.80 -2.03 19.26
N GLU A 109 -6.66 -1.51 20.13
CA GLU A 109 -8.07 -1.92 20.22
C GLU A 109 -8.82 -1.59 18.94
N HIS A 110 -8.68 -0.35 18.44
CA HIS A 110 -9.26 0.02 17.14
C HIS A 110 -8.79 -0.90 16.01
N LEU A 111 -7.49 -1.21 15.95
CA LEU A 111 -6.95 -2.13 14.95
C LEU A 111 -7.58 -3.53 15.08
N ARG A 112 -7.76 -4.02 16.30
CA ARG A 112 -8.41 -5.31 16.58
C ARG A 112 -9.86 -5.34 16.07
N ASP A 113 -10.59 -4.26 16.32
CA ASP A 113 -12.02 -4.19 16.00
C ASP A 113 -12.25 -4.00 14.49
N THR A 114 -11.33 -3.32 13.79
CA THR A 114 -11.56 -2.91 12.40
C THR A 114 -10.82 -3.74 11.36
N HIS A 115 -9.64 -4.30 11.66
CA HIS A 115 -8.81 -4.94 10.64
C HIS A 115 -9.48 -6.22 10.07
N TYR A 116 -9.90 -7.13 10.95
CA TYR A 116 -10.54 -8.36 10.46
C TYR A 116 -11.92 -8.11 9.86
N GLU A 117 -12.69 -7.19 10.44
CA GLU A 117 -13.99 -6.80 9.89
C GLU A 117 -13.85 -6.15 8.51
N GLY A 118 -12.87 -5.26 8.31
CA GLY A 118 -12.56 -4.68 7.00
C GLY A 118 -12.21 -5.74 5.96
N TYR A 119 -11.34 -6.68 6.31
CA TYR A 119 -11.05 -7.84 5.45
C TYR A 119 -12.33 -8.61 5.09
N ARG A 120 -13.21 -8.90 6.05
CA ARG A 120 -14.46 -9.62 5.81
C ARG A 120 -15.39 -8.88 4.83
N ILE A 121 -15.48 -7.57 4.94
CA ILE A 121 -16.29 -6.75 4.03
C ILE A 121 -15.78 -6.90 2.58
N ILE A 122 -14.47 -6.79 2.37
CA ILE A 122 -13.87 -6.97 1.04
C ILE A 122 -14.11 -8.40 0.53
N ARG A 123 -13.81 -9.41 1.35
CA ARG A 123 -13.93 -10.83 0.99
C ARG A 123 -15.36 -11.24 0.67
N ALA A 124 -16.35 -10.75 1.44
CA ALA A 124 -17.76 -11.08 1.23
C ALA A 124 -18.27 -10.69 -0.17
N LYS A 125 -17.76 -9.60 -0.74
CA LYS A 125 -18.15 -9.15 -2.07
C LYS A 125 -17.22 -9.69 -3.17
N ASN A 126 -16.00 -10.05 -2.83
CA ASN A 126 -14.96 -10.51 -3.75
C ASN A 126 -14.38 -11.85 -3.25
N PRO A 127 -15.09 -12.97 -3.44
CA PRO A 127 -14.74 -14.25 -2.82
C PRO A 127 -13.38 -14.80 -3.26
N ASP A 128 -12.96 -14.53 -4.50
CA ASP A 128 -11.72 -15.07 -5.08
C ASP A 128 -10.60 -14.04 -5.19
N LEU A 129 -10.84 -12.80 -4.76
CA LEU A 129 -9.85 -11.72 -4.86
C LEU A 129 -8.61 -12.00 -3.99
N PRO A 130 -7.39 -11.93 -4.52
CA PRO A 130 -6.20 -11.91 -3.70
C PRO A 130 -6.18 -10.70 -2.76
N ILE A 131 -6.08 -10.94 -1.44
CA ILE A 131 -5.97 -9.91 -0.41
C ILE A 131 -4.61 -10.04 0.27
N VAL A 132 -3.82 -8.96 0.23
CA VAL A 132 -2.51 -8.89 0.85
C VAL A 132 -2.61 -8.03 2.11
N MET A 133 -2.60 -8.66 3.27
CA MET A 133 -2.48 -7.98 4.56
C MET A 133 -1.03 -7.61 4.79
N ALA A 134 -0.76 -6.40 5.29
CA ALA A 134 0.59 -5.95 5.57
C ALA A 134 0.70 -5.36 6.97
N SER A 135 1.79 -5.61 7.64
CA SER A 135 2.16 -4.94 8.88
C SER A 135 3.26 -3.90 8.62
N ARG A 136 3.37 -2.95 9.52
CA ARG A 136 4.31 -1.83 9.41
C ARG A 136 5.78 -2.27 9.36
N PRO A 137 6.60 -1.64 8.48
CA PRO A 137 8.01 -1.98 8.37
C PRO A 137 8.92 -1.37 9.44
N ASP A 138 8.44 -0.34 10.14
CA ASP A 138 9.17 0.44 11.15
C ASP A 138 8.87 -0.03 12.60
N TYR A 139 8.55 -1.31 12.78
CA TYR A 139 8.09 -1.88 14.04
C TYR A 139 9.07 -1.71 15.23
N TRP A 140 10.37 -1.52 14.95
CA TRP A 140 11.41 -1.31 15.98
C TRP A 140 11.56 0.15 16.41
N THR A 141 10.92 1.10 15.72
CA THR A 141 11.07 2.52 16.01
C THR A 141 10.02 2.99 17.00
N ARG A 142 10.38 4.02 17.76
CA ARG A 142 9.42 4.82 18.48
C ARG A 142 9.04 6.00 17.62
N ASN A 143 7.77 6.17 17.33
CA ASN A 143 7.30 7.39 16.69
C ASN A 143 7.29 8.53 17.72
N TYR A 144 8.21 9.46 17.58
CA TYR A 144 8.36 10.59 18.50
C TYR A 144 7.26 11.65 18.38
N THR A 145 6.50 11.65 17.29
CA THR A 145 5.38 12.57 17.08
C THR A 145 4.06 12.07 17.66
N LEU A 146 3.97 10.76 17.94
CA LEU A 146 2.77 10.12 18.46
C LEU A 146 3.16 9.32 19.71
N GLU A 147 3.02 9.92 20.89
CA GLU A 147 3.46 9.35 22.17
C GLU A 147 2.92 7.95 22.51
N TYR A 148 1.80 7.56 21.88
CA TYR A 148 1.16 6.25 22.09
C TYR A 148 1.72 5.13 21.20
N TYR A 149 2.65 5.41 20.29
CA TYR A 149 3.32 4.37 19.50
C TYR A 149 4.67 4.00 20.14
N THR A 150 4.65 3.00 21.00
CA THR A 150 5.87 2.39 21.52
C THR A 150 6.32 1.21 20.64
N VAL A 151 7.58 0.80 20.75
CA VAL A 151 8.08 -0.42 20.07
C VAL A 151 7.25 -1.64 20.46
N ALA A 152 6.87 -1.76 21.74
CA ALA A 152 6.03 -2.86 22.22
C ALA A 152 4.62 -2.86 21.59
N ASP A 153 4.03 -1.68 21.35
CA ASP A 153 2.74 -1.58 20.70
C ASP A 153 2.83 -1.88 19.20
N ASN A 154 3.92 -1.49 18.56
CA ASN A 154 4.18 -1.82 17.15
C ASN A 154 4.26 -3.34 16.95
N GLU A 155 4.95 -4.06 17.85
CA GLU A 155 5.02 -5.52 17.79
C GLU A 155 3.64 -6.17 18.03
N LYS A 156 2.87 -5.67 19.00
CA LYS A 156 1.49 -6.16 19.21
C LYS A 156 0.60 -5.96 17.98
N ARG A 157 0.75 -4.83 17.27
CA ARG A 157 0.01 -4.55 16.04
C ARG A 157 0.40 -5.52 14.93
N ARG A 158 1.70 -5.75 14.74
CA ARG A 158 2.22 -6.74 13.79
C ARG A 158 1.64 -8.13 14.06
N LEU A 159 1.71 -8.58 15.31
CA LEU A 159 1.18 -9.89 15.72
C LEU A 159 -0.33 -9.99 15.52
N LEU A 160 -1.09 -8.93 15.78
CA LEU A 160 -2.53 -8.89 15.54
C LEU A 160 -2.87 -9.07 14.06
N ILE A 161 -2.13 -8.42 13.16
CA ILE A 161 -2.37 -8.56 11.71
C ILE A 161 -1.99 -9.97 11.25
N GLU A 162 -0.88 -10.52 11.74
CA GLU A 162 -0.49 -11.90 11.47
C GLU A 162 -1.54 -12.91 11.98
N GLU A 163 -2.11 -12.69 13.17
CA GLU A 163 -3.20 -13.49 13.71
C GLU A 163 -4.44 -13.43 12.81
N ASN A 164 -4.82 -12.24 12.34
CA ASN A 164 -5.94 -12.06 11.41
C ASN A 164 -5.71 -12.80 10.09
N TYR A 165 -4.51 -12.76 9.55
CA TYR A 165 -4.11 -13.54 8.39
C TYR A 165 -4.25 -15.04 8.63
N ARG A 166 -3.70 -15.55 9.74
CA ARG A 166 -3.80 -16.97 10.11
C ARG A 166 -5.23 -17.42 10.35
N ARG A 167 -6.06 -16.52 10.93
CA ARG A 167 -7.48 -16.75 11.11
C ARG A 167 -8.20 -16.91 9.78
N ALA A 168 -7.95 -16.04 8.81
CA ALA A 168 -8.54 -16.14 7.47
C ALA A 168 -8.18 -17.47 6.80
N LEU A 169 -6.91 -17.91 6.88
CA LEU A 169 -6.48 -19.23 6.40
C LEU A 169 -7.22 -20.38 7.10
N ALA A 170 -7.37 -20.30 8.42
CA ALA A 170 -8.07 -21.33 9.21
C ALA A 170 -9.58 -21.39 8.89
N GLU A 171 -10.18 -20.28 8.49
CA GLU A 171 -11.56 -20.20 8.01
C GLU A 171 -11.70 -20.66 6.54
N GLY A 172 -10.60 -21.08 5.89
CA GLY A 172 -10.58 -21.70 4.55
C GLY A 172 -10.25 -20.75 3.39
N ASP A 173 -9.92 -19.49 3.65
CA ASP A 173 -9.50 -18.55 2.60
C ASP A 173 -8.15 -18.99 2.03
N LYS A 174 -8.08 -19.22 0.72
CA LYS A 174 -6.87 -19.62 -0.01
C LYS A 174 -6.22 -18.44 -0.75
N ASN A 175 -6.88 -17.29 -0.79
CA ASN A 175 -6.48 -16.11 -1.53
C ASN A 175 -6.12 -14.93 -0.60
N VAL A 176 -5.67 -15.23 0.61
CA VAL A 176 -5.14 -14.26 1.56
C VAL A 176 -3.64 -14.44 1.72
N TYR A 177 -2.90 -13.34 1.78
CA TYR A 177 -1.44 -13.29 1.81
C TYR A 177 -0.98 -12.31 2.89
N PHE A 178 0.26 -12.44 3.35
CA PHE A 178 0.80 -11.58 4.39
C PHE A 178 2.19 -11.06 4.04
N VAL A 179 2.37 -9.75 4.12
CA VAL A 179 3.66 -9.08 4.07
C VAL A 179 4.07 -8.72 5.50
N ASP A 180 5.01 -9.45 6.05
CA ASP A 180 5.56 -9.22 7.39
C ASP A 180 6.52 -8.02 7.36
N GLY A 181 6.06 -6.89 7.89
CA GLY A 181 6.83 -5.65 7.94
C GLY A 181 8.18 -5.80 8.64
N SER A 182 8.28 -6.73 9.61
CA SER A 182 9.53 -6.99 10.34
C SER A 182 10.68 -7.51 9.45
N LYS A 183 10.36 -7.97 8.25
CA LYS A 183 11.30 -8.55 7.29
C LYS A 183 11.60 -7.64 6.10
N ILE A 184 10.98 -6.45 6.05
CA ILE A 184 11.12 -5.56 4.89
C ILE A 184 12.48 -4.87 4.86
N TYR A 185 12.90 -4.28 5.98
CA TYR A 185 14.14 -3.52 6.04
C TYR A 185 15.30 -4.35 6.55
N PRO A 186 16.44 -4.42 5.83
CA PRO A 186 17.66 -5.04 6.35
C PRO A 186 18.09 -4.40 7.67
N GLU A 187 18.54 -5.19 8.63
CA GLU A 187 18.87 -4.71 9.97
C GLU A 187 19.92 -3.60 9.96
N GLU A 188 20.92 -3.75 9.11
CA GLU A 188 22.03 -2.82 8.94
C GLU A 188 21.65 -1.49 8.27
N LEU A 189 20.48 -1.44 7.59
CA LEU A 189 20.00 -0.25 6.84
C LEU A 189 18.69 0.33 7.40
N ARG A 190 18.23 -0.16 8.54
CA ARG A 190 16.94 0.26 9.10
C ARG A 190 16.85 1.77 9.32
N ASN A 191 17.91 2.37 9.86
CA ASN A 191 17.92 3.79 10.19
C ASN A 191 17.87 4.67 8.93
N GLU A 192 18.39 4.19 7.81
CA GLU A 192 18.39 4.88 6.52
C GLU A 192 17.05 4.74 5.80
N CYS A 193 16.23 3.76 6.20
CA CYS A 193 14.94 3.48 5.58
C CYS A 193 13.81 4.42 6.01
N SER A 194 13.98 5.18 7.09
CA SER A 194 12.97 6.12 7.58
C SER A 194 13.59 7.47 7.93
N SER A 195 12.89 8.56 7.61
CA SER A 195 13.34 9.93 7.87
C SER A 195 12.96 10.43 9.27
N ASP A 196 11.92 9.88 9.87
CA ASP A 196 11.34 10.33 11.14
C ASP A 196 10.92 9.18 12.06
N GLY A 197 11.36 7.97 11.76
CA GLY A 197 10.97 6.75 12.46
C GLY A 197 9.60 6.20 12.05
N CYS A 198 8.96 6.76 11.00
CA CYS A 198 7.67 6.33 10.48
C CYS A 198 7.66 6.34 8.94
N HIS A 199 7.89 7.51 8.34
CA HIS A 199 7.79 7.68 6.90
C HIS A 199 9.05 7.18 6.18
N PRO A 200 8.91 6.30 5.20
CA PRO A 200 10.04 5.74 4.46
C PRO A 200 10.78 6.81 3.66
N THR A 201 12.10 6.66 3.57
CA THR A 201 12.93 7.32 2.56
C THR A 201 12.75 6.64 1.20
N ASP A 202 13.40 7.16 0.14
CA ASP A 202 13.46 6.46 -1.16
C ASP A 202 13.98 5.01 -1.00
N LEU A 203 14.96 4.79 -0.12
CA LEU A 203 15.49 3.46 0.18
C LEU A 203 14.46 2.58 0.88
N GLY A 204 13.75 3.13 1.87
CA GLY A 204 12.67 2.41 2.56
C GLY A 204 11.57 1.98 1.59
N TYR A 205 11.11 2.87 0.73
CA TYR A 205 10.14 2.54 -0.30
C TYR A 205 10.63 1.51 -1.32
N TYR A 206 11.92 1.53 -1.64
CA TYR A 206 12.52 0.51 -2.52
C TYR A 206 12.44 -0.89 -1.89
N PHE A 207 12.75 -1.03 -0.59
CA PHE A 207 12.62 -2.30 0.11
C PHE A 207 11.17 -2.74 0.27
N MET A 208 10.27 -1.81 0.59
CA MET A 208 8.82 -2.10 0.59
C MET A 208 8.37 -2.62 -0.78
N ALA A 209 8.74 -1.93 -1.86
CA ALA A 209 8.38 -2.36 -3.20
C ALA A 209 8.88 -3.78 -3.51
N ASN A 210 10.11 -4.15 -3.10
CA ASN A 210 10.63 -5.50 -3.28
C ASN A 210 9.77 -6.54 -2.55
N ALA A 211 9.38 -6.26 -1.30
CA ALA A 211 8.57 -7.18 -0.50
C ALA A 211 7.15 -7.36 -1.06
N PHE A 212 6.50 -6.25 -1.42
CA PHE A 212 5.14 -6.31 -1.99
C PHE A 212 5.15 -6.92 -3.40
N GLU A 213 6.11 -6.57 -4.25
CA GLU A 213 6.23 -7.15 -5.59
C GLU A 213 6.41 -8.66 -5.53
N ALA A 214 7.23 -9.18 -4.62
CA ALA A 214 7.46 -10.61 -4.46
C ALA A 214 6.16 -11.40 -4.16
N VAL A 215 5.22 -10.78 -3.44
CA VAL A 215 3.91 -11.38 -3.15
C VAL A 215 2.93 -11.16 -4.30
N ILE A 216 2.89 -9.95 -4.88
CA ILE A 216 1.86 -9.55 -5.85
C ILE A 216 2.12 -10.15 -7.24
N ARG A 217 3.39 -10.20 -7.70
CA ARG A 217 3.73 -10.69 -9.04
C ARG A 217 3.09 -12.04 -9.38
N PRO A 218 3.25 -13.12 -8.58
CA PRO A 218 2.64 -14.40 -8.91
C PRO A 218 1.10 -14.39 -8.89
N LEU A 219 0.48 -13.39 -8.23
CA LEU A 219 -0.99 -13.27 -8.18
C LEU A 219 -1.58 -12.65 -9.45
N LEU A 220 -0.78 -11.91 -10.22
CA LEU A 220 -1.20 -11.34 -11.50
C LEU A 220 -0.94 -12.29 -12.68
N GLU A 221 -0.03 -13.27 -12.50
CA GLU A 221 0.37 -14.22 -13.53
C GLU A 221 -0.50 -15.50 -13.53
N CYS A 222 -1.42 -15.63 -12.54
CA CYS A 222 -2.38 -16.74 -12.46
C CYS A 222 -3.68 -16.38 -13.19
#